data_06cf80c65293a630c3f9ddc1826c6394
#
_entry.id   06cf80c65293a630c3f9ddc1826c6394
#
_cell.length_a   1.000
_cell.length_b   1.000
_cell.length_c   1.000
_cell.angle_alpha   90.00
_cell.angle_beta   90.00
_cell.angle_gamma   90.00
#
_symmetry.space_group_name_H-M   'P 1'
#
loop_
_entity.id
_entity.type
_entity.pdbx_description
1 polymer ?
#
loop_
_entity_poly.entity_id
_entity_poly.type
_entity_poly.pdbx_seq_one_letter_code
_entity_poly.pdbx_strand_id
1 'polypeptide(L)'
;MHAANPVNVAGLLLAAGAGRRMGRPKALVELGGVTLVERGVRLLTAGGCRPVVVVTGAAADEVGIVVRRLATRRVAGPAPAGWDAPEIGLEPTAGLIPEVRLVSAARWTEGVGASLRAGLAALVGTDTDAVVVTLVDQPSLGAAAVQRLISAAADPGSAHPAMTATYGGRPAHPVLLRRSVWPEVAALARGEAGARAWLRAHPGEVTGVPCDGTGSPADVNTPADLETPADLETPADLASGDTHTQPG
;
A
#
# COMPACT_ATOMS: atom_id res chain seq x y z
N MET A 1 -13.02 4.20 -31.67
CA MET A 1 -12.77 4.17 -30.23
C MET A 1 -11.54 3.28 -30.02
N HIS A 2 -10.37 3.87 -29.74
CA HIS A 2 -9.18 3.10 -29.34
C HIS A 2 -9.42 2.65 -27.90
N ALA A 3 -9.50 1.34 -27.68
CA ALA A 3 -9.45 0.80 -26.34
C ALA A 3 -8.09 1.22 -25.76
N ALA A 4 -8.09 2.01 -24.67
CA ALA A 4 -6.87 2.33 -23.96
C ALA A 4 -6.24 1.00 -23.52
N ASN A 5 -4.95 0.79 -23.84
CA ASN A 5 -4.22 -0.36 -23.33
C ASN A 5 -4.27 -0.30 -21.80
N PRO A 6 -4.54 -1.43 -21.13
CA PRO A 6 -4.54 -1.47 -19.68
C PRO A 6 -3.15 -1.04 -19.16
N VAL A 7 -3.11 -0.12 -18.21
CA VAL A 7 -1.88 0.32 -17.57
C VAL A 7 -1.37 -0.82 -16.68
N ASN A 8 -0.16 -1.32 -16.95
CA ASN A 8 0.48 -2.37 -16.13
C ASN A 8 1.06 -1.74 -14.86
N VAL A 9 0.44 -2.01 -13.71
CA VAL A 9 0.82 -1.41 -12.44
C VAL A 9 1.42 -2.45 -11.49
N ALA A 10 2.67 -2.24 -11.10
CA ALA A 10 3.30 -3.02 -10.03
C ALA A 10 2.95 -2.47 -8.64
N GLY A 11 2.99 -3.33 -7.63
CA GLY A 11 2.97 -2.92 -6.24
C GLY A 11 4.38 -2.91 -5.65
N LEU A 12 4.72 -1.90 -4.85
CA LEU A 12 5.99 -1.80 -4.15
C LEU A 12 5.73 -1.62 -2.65
N LEU A 13 5.98 -2.68 -1.88
CA LEU A 13 5.86 -2.67 -0.43
C LEU A 13 7.24 -2.41 0.19
N LEU A 14 7.41 -1.27 0.86
CA LEU A 14 8.65 -0.95 1.56
C LEU A 14 8.61 -1.55 2.98
N ALA A 15 9.37 -2.63 3.18
CA ALA A 15 9.34 -3.47 4.38
C ALA A 15 10.73 -3.66 5.02
N ALA A 16 11.69 -2.76 4.77
CA ALA A 16 13.09 -2.91 5.15
C ALA A 16 13.41 -2.46 6.59
N GLY A 17 12.49 -1.78 7.28
CA GLY A 17 12.73 -1.14 8.56
C GLY A 17 12.94 -2.10 9.72
N ALA A 18 13.92 -1.81 10.60
CA ALA A 18 14.24 -2.62 11.79
C ALA A 18 13.20 -2.54 12.92
N GLY A 19 12.27 -1.58 12.88
CA GLY A 19 11.23 -1.45 13.90
C GLY A 19 11.76 -1.18 15.30
N ARG A 20 12.77 -0.33 15.48
CA ARG A 20 13.45 -0.11 16.76
C ARG A 20 12.50 0.23 17.93
N ARG A 21 11.48 1.06 17.68
CA ARG A 21 10.45 1.41 18.69
C ARG A 21 9.46 0.28 18.94
N MET A 22 9.27 -0.59 17.98
CA MET A 22 8.42 -1.78 18.06
C MET A 22 9.13 -2.96 18.72
N GLY A 23 10.46 -2.87 18.94
CA GLY A 23 11.30 -3.94 19.50
C GLY A 23 11.57 -5.11 18.54
N ARG A 24 11.02 -5.06 17.31
CA ARG A 24 11.19 -6.09 16.28
C ARG A 24 10.94 -5.50 14.89
N PRO A 25 11.45 -6.15 13.80
CA PRO A 25 11.18 -5.70 12.45
C PRO A 25 9.67 -5.58 12.17
N LYS A 26 9.22 -4.38 11.74
CA LYS A 26 7.79 -4.10 11.54
C LYS A 26 7.12 -5.11 10.59
N ALA A 27 7.82 -5.55 9.56
CA ALA A 27 7.32 -6.53 8.61
C ALA A 27 6.82 -7.83 9.25
N LEU A 28 7.43 -8.23 10.39
CA LEU A 28 7.12 -9.46 11.13
C LEU A 28 6.20 -9.24 12.34
N VAL A 29 5.75 -8.02 12.56
CA VAL A 29 4.73 -7.73 13.58
C VAL A 29 3.40 -8.31 13.11
N GLU A 30 2.67 -8.93 14.02
CA GLU A 30 1.35 -9.50 13.76
C GLU A 30 0.24 -8.60 14.27
N LEU A 31 -0.81 -8.46 13.49
CA LEU A 31 -2.06 -7.82 13.84
C LEU A 31 -3.20 -8.80 13.51
N GLY A 32 -3.91 -9.29 14.53
CA GLY A 32 -4.92 -10.32 14.34
C GLY A 32 -4.38 -11.63 13.75
N GLY A 33 -3.17 -12.06 14.14
CA GLY A 33 -2.53 -13.29 13.66
C GLY A 33 -1.99 -13.24 12.23
N VAL A 34 -1.95 -12.06 11.60
CA VAL A 34 -1.42 -11.86 10.23
C VAL A 34 -0.29 -10.84 10.29
N THR A 35 0.88 -11.19 9.74
CA THR A 35 2.03 -10.28 9.71
C THR A 35 1.76 -9.04 8.85
N LEU A 36 2.39 -7.90 9.21
CA LEU A 36 2.21 -6.66 8.45
C LEU A 36 2.69 -6.80 7.01
N VAL A 37 3.74 -7.58 6.75
CA VAL A 37 4.19 -7.83 5.36
C VAL A 37 3.14 -8.63 4.58
N GLU A 38 2.49 -9.62 5.19
CA GLU A 38 1.40 -10.37 4.56
C GLU A 38 0.21 -9.47 4.23
N ARG A 39 -0.18 -8.58 5.17
CA ARG A 39 -1.23 -7.58 4.94
C ARG A 39 -0.90 -6.67 3.76
N GLY A 40 0.32 -6.13 3.70
CA GLY A 40 0.76 -5.27 2.61
C GLY A 40 0.77 -5.98 1.24
N VAL A 41 1.19 -7.24 1.18
CA VAL A 41 1.13 -8.05 -0.06
C VAL A 41 -0.32 -8.26 -0.49
N ARG A 42 -1.20 -8.65 0.44
CA ARG A 42 -2.63 -8.84 0.16
C ARG A 42 -3.30 -7.55 -0.30
N LEU A 43 -3.00 -6.41 0.35
CA LEU A 43 -3.48 -5.09 -0.01
C LEU A 43 -3.18 -4.76 -1.48
N LEU A 44 -1.90 -4.84 -1.87
CA LEU A 44 -1.46 -4.51 -3.24
C LEU A 44 -2.04 -5.49 -4.27
N THR A 45 -2.09 -6.78 -3.93
CA THR A 45 -2.68 -7.81 -4.79
C THR A 45 -4.18 -7.58 -5.02
N ALA A 46 -4.94 -7.34 -3.95
CA ALA A 46 -6.38 -7.07 -4.02
C ALA A 46 -6.66 -5.72 -4.71
N GLY A 47 -5.73 -4.78 -4.61
CA GLY A 47 -5.76 -3.51 -5.34
C GLY A 47 -5.51 -3.63 -6.84
N GLY A 48 -5.10 -4.81 -7.34
CA GLY A 48 -4.86 -5.06 -8.77
C GLY A 48 -3.41 -4.93 -9.22
N CYS A 49 -2.45 -4.73 -8.30
CA CYS A 49 -1.03 -4.63 -8.64
C CYS A 49 -0.42 -5.97 -9.04
N ARG A 50 0.34 -6.00 -10.14
CA ARG A 50 1.09 -7.16 -10.66
C ARG A 50 2.35 -6.70 -11.42
N PRO A 51 3.56 -7.19 -11.07
CA PRO A 51 3.92 -7.98 -9.88
C PRO A 51 3.82 -7.16 -8.58
N VAL A 52 3.93 -7.83 -7.42
CA VAL A 52 4.16 -7.18 -6.14
C VAL A 52 5.62 -7.36 -5.73
N VAL A 53 6.34 -6.28 -5.55
CA VAL A 53 7.73 -6.25 -5.09
C VAL A 53 7.77 -5.90 -3.61
N VAL A 54 8.33 -6.77 -2.78
CA VAL A 54 8.57 -6.55 -1.36
C VAL A 54 10.03 -6.21 -1.15
N VAL A 55 10.31 -5.00 -0.69
CA VAL A 55 11.68 -4.55 -0.39
C VAL A 55 12.00 -4.86 1.05
N THR A 56 12.99 -5.73 1.25
CA THR A 56 13.45 -6.18 2.57
C THR A 56 14.78 -5.52 2.96
N GLY A 57 15.08 -5.54 4.26
CA GLY A 57 16.32 -5.03 4.82
C GLY A 57 16.64 -5.73 6.13
N ALA A 58 16.24 -5.17 7.27
CA ALA A 58 16.30 -5.89 8.52
C ALA A 58 15.45 -7.17 8.44
N ALA A 59 15.96 -8.29 8.94
CA ALA A 59 15.28 -9.59 8.94
C ALA A 59 14.84 -10.07 7.53
N ALA A 60 15.68 -9.85 6.51
CA ALA A 60 15.37 -10.19 5.11
C ALA A 60 15.05 -11.68 4.94
N ASP A 61 15.72 -12.56 5.66
CA ASP A 61 15.54 -14.02 5.56
C ASP A 61 14.17 -14.43 6.14
N GLU A 62 13.82 -13.93 7.33
CA GLU A 62 12.55 -14.24 7.99
C GLU A 62 11.36 -13.68 7.21
N VAL A 63 11.46 -12.43 6.73
CA VAL A 63 10.46 -11.83 5.84
C VAL A 63 10.34 -12.64 4.56
N GLY A 64 11.47 -13.09 4.00
CA GLY A 64 11.51 -13.95 2.83
C GLY A 64 10.79 -15.28 3.04
N ILE A 65 10.88 -15.89 4.22
CA ILE A 65 10.13 -17.12 4.55
C ILE A 65 8.63 -16.85 4.52
N VAL A 66 8.17 -15.77 5.15
CA VAL A 66 6.74 -15.40 5.17
C VAL A 66 6.23 -15.18 3.74
N VAL A 67 6.93 -14.37 2.96
CA VAL A 67 6.50 -14.01 1.59
C VAL A 67 6.49 -15.24 0.67
N ARG A 68 7.49 -16.12 0.74
CA ARG A 68 7.51 -17.38 -0.03
C ARG A 68 6.34 -18.29 0.31
N ARG A 69 5.95 -18.36 1.60
CA ARG A 69 4.76 -19.13 2.02
C ARG A 69 3.48 -18.57 1.42
N LEU A 70 3.37 -17.25 1.28
CA LEU A 70 2.22 -16.61 0.62
C LEU A 70 2.16 -16.96 -0.86
N ALA A 71 3.29 -16.95 -1.57
CA ALA A 71 3.35 -17.29 -2.99
C ALA A 71 2.96 -18.75 -3.30
N THR A 72 3.09 -19.65 -2.31
CA THR A 72 2.73 -21.07 -2.46
C THR A 72 1.33 -21.43 -1.92
N ARG A 73 0.72 -20.55 -1.11
CA ARG A 73 -0.65 -20.78 -0.60
C ARG A 73 -1.67 -20.36 -1.64
N ARG A 74 -2.46 -21.31 -2.13
CA ARG A 74 -3.78 -20.99 -2.69
C ARG A 74 -4.55 -20.26 -1.60
N VAL A 75 -5.06 -19.07 -1.91
CA VAL A 75 -5.98 -18.38 -1.00
C VAL A 75 -7.29 -19.18 -0.99
N ALA A 76 -7.33 -20.22 -0.15
CA ALA A 76 -8.53 -20.95 0.16
C ALA A 76 -8.76 -20.76 1.67
N GLY A 77 -9.70 -19.92 2.03
CA GLY A 77 -10.14 -19.74 3.41
C GLY A 77 -10.78 -18.36 3.63
N PRO A 78 -11.71 -18.26 4.57
CA PRO A 78 -12.32 -16.98 4.93
C PRO A 78 -11.22 -16.03 5.44
N ALA A 79 -11.44 -14.74 5.21
CA ALA A 79 -10.58 -13.69 5.76
C ALA A 79 -10.45 -13.87 7.29
N PRO A 80 -9.28 -13.58 7.89
CA PRO A 80 -9.14 -13.61 9.34
C PRO A 80 -10.17 -12.72 10.02
N ALA A 81 -10.64 -13.11 11.22
CA ALA A 81 -11.56 -12.30 12.00
C ALA A 81 -11.00 -10.88 12.21
N GLY A 82 -11.82 -9.86 11.95
CA GLY A 82 -11.40 -8.45 11.96
C GLY A 82 -10.81 -7.95 10.64
N TRP A 83 -10.86 -8.74 9.58
CA TRP A 83 -10.63 -8.29 8.22
C TRP A 83 -12.00 -8.10 7.54
N ASP A 84 -12.58 -6.94 7.67
CA ASP A 84 -13.71 -6.53 6.83
C ASP A 84 -13.15 -6.25 5.43
N ALA A 85 -13.12 -7.30 4.61
CA ALA A 85 -13.00 -7.09 3.18
C ALA A 85 -14.22 -6.25 2.78
N PRO A 86 -14.06 -5.09 2.12
CA PRO A 86 -15.22 -4.43 1.54
C PRO A 86 -15.94 -5.44 0.66
N GLU A 87 -17.26 -5.53 0.79
CA GLU A 87 -18.13 -6.28 -0.12
C GLU A 87 -18.06 -5.67 -1.52
N ILE A 88 -16.92 -5.81 -2.15
CA ILE A 88 -16.81 -5.64 -3.59
C ILE A 88 -17.01 -7.06 -4.12
N GLY A 89 -18.09 -7.27 -4.85
CA GLY A 89 -18.48 -8.54 -5.48
C GLY A 89 -17.46 -9.05 -6.50
N LEU A 90 -16.26 -9.29 -6.04
CA LEU A 90 -15.25 -10.08 -6.67
C LEU A 90 -15.38 -11.47 -6.05
N GLU A 91 -16.11 -12.35 -6.74
CA GLU A 91 -15.97 -13.78 -6.54
C GLU A 91 -14.49 -14.07 -6.27
N PRO A 92 -14.14 -14.84 -5.22
CA PRO A 92 -12.77 -15.24 -4.97
C PRO A 92 -12.32 -16.05 -6.19
N THR A 93 -11.75 -15.36 -7.17
CA THR A 93 -11.03 -16.04 -8.23
C THR A 93 -9.92 -16.80 -7.51
N ALA A 94 -10.10 -18.12 -7.39
CA ALA A 94 -9.11 -19.07 -6.88
C ALA A 94 -7.88 -18.99 -7.78
N GLY A 95 -7.04 -17.97 -7.55
CA GLY A 95 -5.85 -17.64 -8.31
C GLY A 95 -4.67 -17.58 -7.37
N LEU A 96 -3.59 -18.20 -7.78
CA LEU A 96 -2.24 -18.01 -7.22
C LEU A 96 -2.04 -16.53 -6.91
N ILE A 97 -1.48 -16.21 -5.72
CA ILE A 97 -0.99 -14.86 -5.44
C ILE A 97 -0.12 -14.47 -6.61
N PRO A 98 -0.38 -13.32 -7.28
CA PRO A 98 0.40 -12.92 -8.44
C PRO A 98 1.86 -12.84 -8.04
N GLU A 99 2.73 -12.97 -9.02
CA GLU A 99 4.18 -12.97 -8.88
C GLU A 99 4.67 -11.98 -7.81
N VAL A 100 5.05 -12.51 -6.63
CA VAL A 100 5.64 -11.73 -5.55
C VAL A 100 7.15 -11.87 -5.64
N ARG A 101 7.85 -10.74 -5.78
CA ARG A 101 9.31 -10.67 -5.87
C ARG A 101 9.88 -10.08 -4.59
N LEU A 102 10.95 -10.69 -4.08
CA LEU A 102 11.73 -10.16 -2.97
C LEU A 102 12.94 -9.39 -3.49
N VAL A 103 13.16 -8.20 -2.96
CA VAL A 103 14.31 -7.36 -3.27
C VAL A 103 14.98 -6.94 -1.96
N SER A 104 16.24 -7.26 -1.81
CA SER A 104 17.04 -6.82 -0.65
C SER A 104 17.59 -5.42 -0.90
N ALA A 105 17.28 -4.48 -0.02
CA ALA A 105 17.89 -3.16 -0.01
C ALA A 105 19.18 -3.21 0.83
N ALA A 106 20.33 -3.50 0.21
CA ALA A 106 21.60 -3.61 0.93
C ALA A 106 21.95 -2.38 1.79
N ARG A 107 21.45 -1.20 1.39
CA ARG A 107 21.69 0.08 2.08
C ARG A 107 20.45 0.57 2.85
N TRP A 108 19.60 -0.34 3.31
CA TRP A 108 18.36 0.00 4.02
C TRP A 108 18.57 0.88 5.27
N THR A 109 19.74 0.79 5.90
CA THR A 109 20.10 1.61 7.07
C THR A 109 20.21 3.11 6.76
N GLU A 110 20.32 3.48 5.47
CA GLU A 110 20.30 4.87 5.03
C GLU A 110 18.90 5.49 5.02
N GLY A 111 17.87 4.71 5.34
CA GLY A 111 16.49 5.15 5.41
C GLY A 111 15.61 4.65 4.25
N VAL A 112 14.35 5.08 4.26
CA VAL A 112 13.32 4.62 3.31
C VAL A 112 13.68 4.94 1.86
N GLY A 113 14.46 5.99 1.60
CA GLY A 113 14.92 6.35 0.26
C GLY A 113 15.76 5.26 -0.40
N ALA A 114 16.64 4.57 0.37
CA ALA A 114 17.42 3.45 -0.16
C ALA A 114 16.53 2.27 -0.56
N SER A 115 15.50 2.00 0.25
CA SER A 115 14.52 0.95 -0.04
C SER A 115 13.71 1.26 -1.29
N LEU A 116 13.27 2.50 -1.45
CA LEU A 116 12.55 2.94 -2.65
C LEU A 116 13.40 2.80 -3.90
N ARG A 117 14.68 3.24 -3.87
CA ARG A 117 15.61 3.08 -5.00
C ARG A 117 15.80 1.62 -5.40
N ALA A 118 15.99 0.72 -4.41
CA ALA A 118 16.15 -0.71 -4.67
C ALA A 118 14.91 -1.30 -5.34
N GLY A 119 13.71 -0.94 -4.87
CA GLY A 119 12.45 -1.39 -5.43
C GLY A 119 12.21 -0.89 -6.85
N LEU A 120 12.45 0.40 -7.12
CA LEU A 120 12.32 0.97 -8.47
C LEU A 120 13.31 0.32 -9.44
N ALA A 121 14.56 0.12 -9.02
CA ALA A 121 15.59 -0.53 -9.83
C ALA A 121 15.19 -1.96 -10.25
N ALA A 122 14.53 -2.70 -9.37
CA ALA A 122 14.05 -4.06 -9.67
C ALA A 122 12.93 -4.11 -10.72
N LEU A 123 12.27 -2.99 -10.98
CA LEU A 123 11.19 -2.87 -11.96
C LEU A 123 11.65 -2.31 -13.31
N VAL A 124 12.89 -1.82 -13.44
CA VAL A 124 13.40 -1.16 -14.67
C VAL A 124 13.29 -2.05 -15.91
N GLY A 125 13.58 -3.35 -15.78
CA GLY A 125 13.56 -4.30 -16.91
C GLY A 125 12.21 -4.99 -17.15
N THR A 126 11.12 -4.50 -16.55
CA THR A 126 9.77 -5.09 -16.69
C THR A 126 8.86 -4.26 -17.58
N ASP A 127 7.73 -4.82 -18.02
CA ASP A 127 6.70 -4.11 -18.80
C ASP A 127 5.76 -3.27 -17.91
N THR A 128 6.22 -2.86 -16.74
CA THR A 128 5.46 -2.07 -15.77
C THR A 128 5.43 -0.59 -16.20
N ASP A 129 4.24 0.00 -16.33
CA ASP A 129 4.04 1.41 -16.69
C ASP A 129 4.03 2.34 -15.50
N ALA A 130 3.61 1.83 -14.34
CA ALA A 130 3.53 2.58 -13.08
C ALA A 130 3.72 1.66 -11.88
N VAL A 131 4.03 2.25 -10.73
CA VAL A 131 4.17 1.53 -9.46
C VAL A 131 3.33 2.20 -8.37
N VAL A 132 2.58 1.40 -7.60
CA VAL A 132 1.94 1.85 -6.36
C VAL A 132 2.86 1.53 -5.19
N VAL A 133 3.27 2.55 -4.47
CA VAL A 133 4.16 2.46 -3.30
C VAL A 133 3.34 2.52 -2.02
N THR A 134 3.58 1.56 -1.13
CA THR A 134 3.01 1.52 0.23
C THR A 134 4.09 1.20 1.26
N LEU A 135 3.81 1.52 2.52
CA LEU A 135 4.68 1.20 3.64
C LEU A 135 4.10 0.03 4.44
N VAL A 136 4.98 -0.83 4.95
CA VAL A 136 4.56 -2.03 5.71
C VAL A 136 3.87 -1.70 7.04
N ASP A 137 4.09 -0.50 7.57
CA ASP A 137 3.54 -0.03 8.84
C ASP A 137 2.20 0.70 8.72
N GLN A 138 1.52 0.58 7.60
CA GLN A 138 0.19 1.14 7.34
C GLN A 138 -0.86 0.03 7.16
N PRO A 139 -1.13 -0.77 8.20
CA PRO A 139 -1.96 -1.98 8.09
C PRO A 139 -3.44 -1.73 7.81
N SER A 140 -3.92 -0.51 8.06
CA SER A 140 -5.32 -0.11 7.90
C SER A 140 -5.63 0.50 6.53
N LEU A 141 -4.67 0.55 5.60
CA LEU A 141 -4.94 0.91 4.21
C LEU A 141 -5.87 -0.12 3.55
N GLY A 142 -6.87 0.34 2.82
CA GLY A 142 -7.78 -0.52 2.07
C GLY A 142 -7.38 -0.69 0.60
N ALA A 143 -7.68 -1.85 0.02
CA ALA A 143 -7.42 -2.15 -1.39
C ALA A 143 -8.14 -1.17 -2.34
N ALA A 144 -9.29 -0.63 -1.93
CA ALA A 144 -10.03 0.38 -2.69
C ALA A 144 -9.22 1.67 -2.93
N ALA A 145 -8.32 2.06 -1.99
CA ALA A 145 -7.43 3.19 -2.21
C ALA A 145 -6.46 2.92 -3.38
N VAL A 146 -5.87 1.72 -3.41
CA VAL A 146 -4.98 1.28 -4.50
C VAL A 146 -5.74 1.27 -5.83
N GLN A 147 -6.95 0.70 -5.85
CA GLN A 147 -7.81 0.64 -7.04
C GLN A 147 -8.16 2.03 -7.57
N ARG A 148 -8.48 2.99 -6.69
CA ARG A 148 -8.77 4.38 -7.08
C ARG A 148 -7.57 5.03 -7.77
N LEU A 149 -6.35 4.84 -7.26
CA LEU A 149 -5.14 5.37 -7.89
C LEU A 149 -4.91 4.73 -9.27
N ILE A 150 -5.06 3.41 -9.38
CA ILE A 150 -4.91 2.68 -10.66
C ILE A 150 -5.95 3.17 -11.67
N SER A 151 -7.21 3.31 -11.26
CA SER A 151 -8.28 3.81 -12.12
C SER A 151 -8.02 5.24 -12.58
N ALA A 152 -7.56 6.12 -11.67
CA ALA A 152 -7.19 7.49 -12.02
C ALA A 152 -5.98 7.53 -12.98
N ALA A 153 -5.04 6.60 -12.86
CA ALA A 153 -3.90 6.49 -13.78
C ALA A 153 -4.30 5.95 -15.16
N ALA A 154 -5.35 5.15 -15.25
CA ALA A 154 -5.88 4.62 -16.50
C ALA A 154 -6.74 5.63 -17.26
N ASP A 155 -7.16 6.73 -16.64
CA ASP A 155 -7.93 7.79 -17.29
C ASP A 155 -7.07 8.47 -18.37
N PRO A 156 -7.51 8.46 -19.65
CA PRO A 156 -6.79 9.14 -20.73
C PRO A 156 -6.61 10.64 -20.52
N GLY A 157 -7.47 11.28 -19.74
CA GLY A 157 -7.36 12.69 -19.36
C GLY A 157 -6.33 12.96 -18.27
N SER A 158 -5.80 11.92 -17.62
CA SER A 158 -4.82 12.04 -16.55
C SER A 158 -3.41 12.21 -17.10
N ALA A 159 -2.94 13.46 -17.21
CA ALA A 159 -1.61 13.79 -17.72
C ALA A 159 -0.51 13.71 -16.65
N HIS A 160 -0.84 13.72 -15.37
CA HIS A 160 0.14 13.81 -14.29
C HIS A 160 0.90 12.50 -14.09
N PRO A 161 2.23 12.58 -13.92
CA PRO A 161 3.07 11.39 -13.78
C PRO A 161 3.04 10.78 -12.38
N ALA A 162 2.47 11.47 -11.38
CA ALA A 162 2.32 10.96 -10.02
C ALA A 162 0.93 11.23 -9.47
N MET A 163 0.47 10.30 -8.60
CA MET A 163 -0.78 10.41 -7.88
C MET A 163 -0.57 10.06 -6.42
N THR A 164 -1.25 10.77 -5.52
CA THR A 164 -1.24 10.47 -4.09
C THR A 164 -2.66 10.32 -3.59
N ALA A 165 -2.91 9.33 -2.76
CA ALA A 165 -4.18 9.25 -2.04
C ALA A 165 -4.33 10.47 -1.13
N THR A 166 -5.56 10.96 -0.99
CA THR A 166 -5.88 12.02 -0.04
C THR A 166 -6.96 11.55 0.92
N TYR A 167 -6.80 11.88 2.20
CA TYR A 167 -7.75 11.63 3.27
C TYR A 167 -8.01 12.94 3.99
N GLY A 168 -9.28 13.37 4.00
CA GLY A 168 -9.64 14.73 4.46
C GLY A 168 -8.86 15.81 3.71
N GLY A 169 -8.60 15.62 2.42
CA GLY A 169 -7.83 16.53 1.58
C GLY A 169 -6.31 16.52 1.83
N ARG A 170 -5.78 15.69 2.75
CA ARG A 170 -4.35 15.60 3.07
C ARG A 170 -3.67 14.47 2.30
N PRO A 171 -2.56 14.73 1.59
CA PRO A 171 -1.82 13.70 0.86
C PRO A 171 -1.22 12.63 1.80
N ALA A 172 -1.38 11.36 1.41
CA ALA A 172 -0.86 10.21 2.13
C ALA A 172 -0.58 9.02 1.18
N HIS A 173 -0.20 7.87 1.72
CA HIS A 173 -0.14 6.63 0.96
C HIS A 173 -1.55 6.07 0.71
N PRO A 174 -1.68 5.24 -0.35
CA PRO A 174 -0.67 4.87 -1.33
C PRO A 174 -0.29 6.01 -2.28
N VAL A 175 0.89 5.88 -2.90
CA VAL A 175 1.39 6.79 -3.94
C VAL A 175 1.61 6.02 -5.22
N LEU A 176 1.09 6.48 -6.34
CA LEU A 176 1.36 5.93 -7.66
C LEU A 176 2.37 6.81 -8.40
N LEU A 177 3.39 6.18 -8.99
CA LEU A 177 4.43 6.84 -9.78
C LEU A 177 4.48 6.19 -11.16
N ARG A 178 4.27 6.94 -12.23
CA ARG A 178 4.49 6.48 -13.60
C ARG A 178 5.99 6.27 -13.84
N ARG A 179 6.32 5.34 -14.73
CA ARG A 179 7.71 5.01 -15.09
C ARG A 179 8.53 6.24 -15.47
N SER A 180 7.93 7.22 -16.13
CA SER A 180 8.61 8.43 -16.60
C SER A 180 9.34 9.19 -15.52
N VAL A 181 8.86 9.18 -14.28
CA VAL A 181 9.47 9.93 -13.16
C VAL A 181 10.36 9.08 -12.24
N TRP A 182 10.46 7.77 -12.45
CA TRP A 182 11.28 6.90 -11.59
C TRP A 182 12.74 7.34 -11.46
N PRO A 183 13.44 7.76 -12.55
CA PRO A 183 14.83 8.22 -12.44
C PRO A 183 14.98 9.42 -11.52
N GLU A 184 14.09 10.42 -11.64
CA GLU A 184 14.13 11.62 -10.81
C GLU A 184 13.75 11.35 -9.37
N VAL A 185 12.69 10.55 -9.16
CA VAL A 185 12.29 10.09 -7.83
C VAL A 185 13.45 9.36 -7.15
N ALA A 186 14.12 8.44 -7.86
CA ALA A 186 15.25 7.71 -7.33
C ALA A 186 16.44 8.64 -7.00
N ALA A 187 16.71 9.65 -7.82
CA ALA A 187 17.77 10.62 -7.58
C ALA A 187 17.54 11.46 -6.31
N LEU A 188 16.28 11.80 -6.02
CA LEU A 188 15.89 12.60 -4.86
C LEU A 188 15.58 11.76 -3.61
N ALA A 189 15.35 10.46 -3.74
CA ALA A 189 15.03 9.55 -2.63
C ALA A 189 16.25 9.32 -1.72
N ARG A 190 16.38 10.12 -0.67
CA ARG A 190 17.49 10.08 0.30
C ARG A 190 16.94 10.05 1.74
N GLY A 191 17.66 9.38 2.64
CA GLY A 191 17.26 9.29 4.05
C GLY A 191 15.81 8.84 4.20
N GLU A 192 15.06 9.50 5.06
CA GLU A 192 13.65 9.19 5.35
C GLU A 192 12.66 9.90 4.40
N ALA A 193 13.14 10.59 3.37
CA ALA A 193 12.25 11.34 2.47
C ALA A 193 11.49 10.45 1.48
N GLY A 194 12.05 9.34 1.05
CA GLY A 194 11.44 8.46 0.05
C GLY A 194 11.01 9.22 -1.21
N ALA A 195 9.80 8.98 -1.72
CA ALA A 195 9.23 9.70 -2.83
C ALA A 195 8.80 11.14 -2.46
N ARG A 196 8.66 11.44 -1.17
CA ARG A 196 8.16 12.73 -0.67
C ARG A 196 9.00 13.93 -1.14
N ALA A 197 10.31 13.73 -1.33
CA ALA A 197 11.19 14.80 -1.83
C ALA A 197 10.79 15.24 -3.23
N TRP A 198 10.56 14.28 -4.13
CA TRP A 198 10.12 14.55 -5.50
C TRP A 198 8.71 15.14 -5.54
N LEU A 199 7.76 14.54 -4.81
CA LEU A 199 6.36 15.00 -4.75
C LEU A 199 6.25 16.48 -4.29
N ARG A 200 7.08 16.89 -3.34
CA ARG A 200 7.11 18.28 -2.87
C ARG A 200 7.77 19.25 -3.85
N ALA A 201 8.75 18.78 -4.61
CA ALA A 201 9.43 19.58 -5.62
C ALA A 201 8.57 19.80 -6.87
N HIS A 202 7.60 18.92 -7.14
CA HIS A 202 6.78 18.92 -8.36
C HIS A 202 5.26 18.94 -8.07
N PRO A 203 4.75 19.90 -7.27
CA PRO A 203 3.34 19.88 -6.86
C PRO A 203 2.36 19.98 -8.04
N GLY A 204 2.78 20.62 -9.15
CA GLY A 204 1.99 20.73 -10.38
C GLY A 204 1.95 19.45 -11.22
N GLU A 205 2.72 18.42 -10.86
CA GLU A 205 2.79 17.13 -11.55
C GLU A 205 2.17 15.98 -10.72
N VAL A 206 1.50 16.33 -9.61
CA VAL A 206 0.90 15.37 -8.69
C VAL A 206 -0.61 15.55 -8.61
N THR A 207 -1.36 14.49 -8.89
CA THR A 207 -2.81 14.47 -8.69
C THR A 207 -3.16 13.90 -7.31
N GLY A 208 -3.94 14.64 -6.52
CA GLY A 208 -4.58 14.12 -5.32
C GLY A 208 -5.83 13.29 -5.68
N VAL A 209 -5.87 12.03 -5.25
CA VAL A 209 -7.01 11.13 -5.47
C VAL A 209 -7.76 10.94 -4.16
N PRO A 210 -9.03 11.36 -4.03
CA PRO A 210 -9.81 11.18 -2.80
C PRO A 210 -9.97 9.71 -2.45
N CYS A 211 -9.51 9.35 -1.25
CA CYS A 211 -9.55 7.98 -0.73
C CYS A 211 -10.26 7.90 0.63
N ASP A 212 -11.07 8.91 0.97
CA ASP A 212 -11.91 8.87 2.16
C ASP A 212 -12.81 7.63 2.14
N GLY A 213 -12.98 6.99 3.29
CA GLY A 213 -13.77 5.77 3.43
C GLY A 213 -13.12 4.49 2.89
N THR A 214 -11.85 4.54 2.45
CA THR A 214 -11.13 3.35 1.95
C THR A 214 -10.10 2.79 2.94
N GLY A 215 -10.22 3.11 4.21
CA GLY A 215 -9.28 2.76 5.27
C GLY A 215 -8.49 3.98 5.77
N SER A 216 -7.47 3.72 6.59
CA SER A 216 -6.67 4.76 7.25
C SER A 216 -5.20 4.68 6.84
N PRO A 217 -4.55 5.81 6.52
CA PRO A 217 -3.11 5.86 6.23
C PRO A 217 -2.24 5.96 7.50
N ALA A 218 -2.80 5.73 8.68
CA ALA A 218 -2.08 5.82 9.94
C ALA A 218 -0.96 4.79 10.05
N ASP A 219 0.20 5.23 10.51
CA ASP A 219 1.36 4.37 10.76
C ASP A 219 1.26 3.70 12.13
N VAL A 220 1.64 2.43 12.21
CA VAL A 220 1.86 1.70 13.46
C VAL A 220 3.34 1.77 13.82
N ASN A 221 3.67 2.41 14.94
CA ASN A 221 5.04 2.70 15.35
C ASN A 221 5.46 2.04 16.67
N THR A 222 4.49 1.74 17.54
CA THR A 222 4.68 1.15 18.87
C THR A 222 3.72 0.00 19.09
N PRO A 223 3.98 -0.90 20.07
CA PRO A 223 3.01 -1.95 20.41
C PRO A 223 1.62 -1.40 20.80
N ALA A 224 1.56 -0.24 21.43
CA ALA A 224 0.31 0.39 21.84
C ALA A 224 -0.57 0.77 20.62
N ASP A 225 0.03 1.11 19.47
CA ASP A 225 -0.71 1.43 18.25
C ASP A 225 -1.43 0.20 17.66
N LEU A 226 -1.04 -1.03 18.09
CA LEU A 226 -1.69 -2.28 17.68
C LEU A 226 -2.92 -2.61 18.55
N GLU A 227 -2.98 -2.06 19.76
CA GLU A 227 -4.04 -2.32 20.74
C GLU A 227 -5.22 -1.36 20.56
N THR A 228 -4.97 -0.21 19.96
CA THR A 228 -6.02 0.78 19.66
C THR A 228 -6.58 0.45 18.27
N PRO A 229 -7.86 0.04 18.15
CA PRO A 229 -8.49 -0.04 16.85
C PRO A 229 -8.59 1.38 16.30
N ALA A 230 -7.61 1.83 15.53
CA ALA A 230 -7.78 3.01 14.72
C ALA A 230 -8.87 2.68 13.69
N ASP A 231 -10.08 3.14 13.97
CA ASP A 231 -11.22 3.20 13.06
C ASP A 231 -11.76 1.83 12.56
N LEU A 232 -12.19 0.97 13.49
CA LEU A 232 -13.30 0.04 13.25
C LEU A 232 -14.63 0.73 13.60
N GLU A 233 -14.81 2.00 13.28
CA GLU A 233 -16.13 2.59 13.23
C GLU A 233 -16.83 2.08 11.97
N THR A 234 -17.63 1.04 12.16
CA THR A 234 -18.65 0.61 11.20
C THR A 234 -19.61 1.76 10.95
N PRO A 235 -20.05 1.97 9.69
CA PRO A 235 -21.04 3.01 9.36
C PRO A 235 -22.45 2.79 9.96
N ALA A 236 -22.62 1.84 10.88
CA ALA A 236 -23.92 1.48 11.45
C ALA A 236 -24.41 2.40 12.58
N ASP A 237 -23.56 3.23 13.19
CA ASP A 237 -23.97 4.05 14.35
C ASP A 237 -24.48 5.44 14.02
N LEU A 238 -24.61 5.81 12.74
CA LEU A 238 -25.21 7.10 12.33
C LEU A 238 -26.71 7.04 12.04
N ALA A 239 -27.37 5.91 12.26
CA ALA A 239 -28.81 5.73 11.97
C ALA A 239 -29.73 5.79 13.20
N SER A 240 -29.24 6.13 14.41
CA SER A 240 -30.04 6.24 15.62
C SER A 240 -30.07 7.68 16.16
N GLY A 241 -30.50 8.59 15.33
CA GLY A 241 -30.80 9.98 15.72
C GLY A 241 -32.26 10.14 16.08
N ASP A 242 -32.58 10.04 17.36
CA ASP A 242 -33.68 10.62 18.11
C ASP A 242 -34.85 11.25 17.35
N THR A 243 -35.97 10.55 17.35
CA THR A 243 -37.31 11.19 17.36
C THR A 243 -37.74 11.44 18.81
N HIS A 244 -37.36 12.59 19.36
CA HIS A 244 -37.92 13.08 20.62
C HIS A 244 -39.26 13.69 20.32
N THR A 245 -40.34 12.91 20.51
CA THR A 245 -41.73 13.40 20.55
C THR A 245 -41.98 13.93 21.95
N GLN A 246 -42.17 15.23 22.10
CA GLN A 246 -42.75 15.84 23.30
C GLN A 246 -44.27 15.67 23.27
N PRO A 247 -44.90 15.27 24.38
CA PRO A 247 -46.36 15.44 24.56
C PRO A 247 -46.66 16.83 25.13
N GLY A 248 -47.56 17.54 24.47
CA GLY A 248 -48.28 18.71 24.96
C GLY A 248 -49.58 18.31 25.65
#